data_32a6d39414ea0566c01c248545ccf2ec
#
_entry.id   32a6d39414ea0566c01c248545ccf2ec
#
_cell.length_a   1.000
_cell.length_b   1.000
_cell.length_c   1.000
_cell.angle_alpha   90.00
_cell.angle_beta   90.00
_cell.angle_gamma   90.00
#
_symmetry.space_group_name_H-M   'P 1'
#
loop_
_entity.id
_entity.type
_entity.pdbx_description
1 polymer ?
#
loop_
_entity_poly.entity_id
_entity_poly.type
_entity_poly.pdbx_seq_one_letter_code
_entity_poly.pdbx_strand_id
1 'polypeptide(L)'
;VFDHNDDPASVVPLVRGLADHGARTLYIESSRFKAPTDIQYPNALGAALDEAKARGMRVVVWYPPAFDDMERDLRRSRAAIDFTSPKGNRFDAFGADIEYTEGVPDHAQRTAAAIEYSRRLREGAPDAVLASIVIPPTSLEVNPGRWPGFPYAEMAPFYDAFMPMNYWTTRGKDANTANDLTERNVVETKRLTGKPVHIIGGLAEYVDEAQVGAYVNAARRAGSIGGGLYDYASTKRPEVWDELRAFNG
;
A
#
# COMPACT_ATOMS: atom_id res chain seq x y z
N VAL A 1 -6.50 -2.79 -9.13
CA VAL A 1 -7.56 -1.87 -9.57
C VAL A 1 -8.58 -2.66 -10.34
N PHE A 2 -9.77 -2.80 -9.79
CA PHE A 2 -10.90 -3.39 -10.50
C PHE A 2 -11.53 -2.31 -11.37
N ASP A 3 -11.89 -2.65 -12.61
CA ASP A 3 -12.66 -1.78 -13.52
C ASP A 3 -14.11 -1.60 -13.04
N HIS A 4 -14.28 -1.28 -11.76
CA HIS A 4 -15.56 -0.95 -11.13
C HIS A 4 -16.69 -1.99 -11.35
N ASN A 5 -16.33 -3.26 -11.53
CA ASN A 5 -17.30 -4.34 -11.64
C ASN A 5 -16.89 -5.56 -10.78
N ASP A 6 -17.88 -6.40 -10.42
CA ASP A 6 -17.68 -7.60 -9.62
C ASP A 6 -17.56 -8.88 -10.48
N ASP A 7 -16.92 -8.75 -11.64
CA ASP A 7 -16.73 -9.85 -12.57
C ASP A 7 -15.35 -10.51 -12.42
N PRO A 8 -15.26 -11.77 -11.97
CA PRO A 8 -14.01 -12.53 -11.91
C PRO A 8 -13.25 -12.57 -13.25
N ALA A 9 -13.94 -12.57 -14.38
CA ALA A 9 -13.32 -12.62 -15.69
C ALA A 9 -12.50 -11.36 -16.01
N SER A 10 -12.80 -10.23 -15.38
CA SER A 10 -12.06 -8.97 -15.58
C SER A 10 -10.74 -8.94 -14.82
N VAL A 11 -10.62 -9.63 -13.70
CA VAL A 11 -9.47 -9.50 -12.78
C VAL A 11 -8.47 -10.65 -12.93
N VAL A 12 -8.92 -11.88 -13.22
CA VAL A 12 -8.05 -13.05 -13.32
C VAL A 12 -6.94 -12.87 -14.38
N PRO A 13 -7.20 -12.34 -15.58
CA PRO A 13 -6.13 -12.07 -16.57
C PRO A 13 -5.10 -11.05 -16.07
N LEU A 14 -5.51 -10.05 -15.27
CA LEU A 14 -4.60 -9.05 -14.70
C LEU A 14 -3.65 -9.69 -13.69
N VAL A 15 -4.16 -10.56 -12.81
CA VAL A 15 -3.33 -11.30 -11.84
C VAL A 15 -2.35 -12.23 -12.55
N ARG A 16 -2.78 -12.88 -13.64
CA ARG A 16 -1.90 -13.70 -14.50
C ARG A 16 -0.77 -12.87 -15.08
N GLY A 17 -1.10 -11.75 -15.69
CA GLY A 17 -0.10 -10.85 -16.24
C GLY A 17 0.90 -10.37 -15.21
N LEU A 18 0.46 -10.02 -13.99
CA LEU A 18 1.36 -9.66 -12.88
C LEU A 18 2.35 -10.80 -12.55
N ALA A 19 1.85 -12.03 -12.41
CA ALA A 19 2.68 -13.18 -12.11
C ALA A 19 3.68 -13.48 -13.26
N ASP A 20 3.24 -13.37 -14.51
CA ASP A 20 4.07 -13.59 -15.70
C ASP A 20 5.19 -12.53 -15.81
N HIS A 21 4.96 -11.32 -15.31
CA HIS A 21 5.99 -10.29 -15.15
C HIS A 21 6.91 -10.49 -13.93
N GLY A 22 6.68 -11.54 -13.13
CA GLY A 22 7.53 -11.88 -11.98
C GLY A 22 7.16 -11.18 -10.68
N ALA A 23 5.98 -10.55 -10.59
CA ALA A 23 5.49 -10.00 -9.34
C ALA A 23 5.26 -11.12 -8.31
N ARG A 24 5.73 -10.92 -7.08
CA ARG A 24 5.59 -11.89 -5.98
C ARG A 24 4.52 -11.50 -4.98
N THR A 25 4.08 -10.24 -5.01
CA THR A 25 3.05 -9.72 -4.10
C THR A 25 2.04 -8.88 -4.88
N LEU A 26 0.76 -9.15 -4.66
CA LEU A 26 -0.35 -8.35 -5.15
C LEU A 26 -0.87 -7.47 -4.01
N TYR A 27 -1.00 -6.18 -4.25
CA TYR A 27 -1.69 -5.24 -3.36
C TYR A 27 -3.05 -4.90 -3.96
N ILE A 28 -4.13 -5.09 -3.17
CA ILE A 28 -5.50 -4.99 -3.68
C ILE A 28 -6.41 -4.24 -2.70
N GLU A 29 -7.18 -3.27 -3.19
CA GLU A 29 -8.13 -2.52 -2.39
C GLU A 29 -9.37 -3.37 -2.07
N SER A 30 -9.79 -3.39 -0.80
CA SER A 30 -10.99 -4.14 -0.37
C SER A 30 -12.27 -3.32 -0.46
N SER A 31 -12.19 -2.04 -0.13
CA SER A 31 -13.32 -1.13 -0.10
C SER A 31 -12.84 0.31 0.02
N ARG A 32 -13.76 1.27 -0.10
CA ARG A 32 -13.53 2.70 0.14
C ARG A 32 -14.48 3.18 1.24
N PHE A 33 -14.09 4.25 1.95
CA PHE A 33 -14.91 4.80 3.03
C PHE A 33 -16.32 5.26 2.57
N LYS A 34 -16.50 5.62 1.28
CA LYS A 34 -17.80 5.96 0.67
C LYS A 34 -18.52 4.78 0.00
N ALA A 35 -17.94 3.58 0.00
CA ALA A 35 -18.55 2.42 -0.61
C ALA A 35 -19.82 1.99 0.14
N PRO A 36 -20.83 1.41 -0.54
CA PRO A 36 -22.05 0.95 0.10
C PRO A 36 -21.86 -0.31 0.96
N THR A 37 -20.77 -1.06 0.74
CA THR A 37 -20.49 -2.36 1.37
C THR A 37 -19.13 -2.37 2.06
N ASP A 38 -18.95 -3.26 3.03
CA ASP A 38 -17.68 -3.41 3.74
C ASP A 38 -16.60 -4.02 2.86
N ILE A 39 -16.97 -4.91 1.94
CA ILE A 39 -16.11 -5.41 0.85
C ILE A 39 -16.75 -4.99 -0.46
N GLN A 40 -16.00 -4.29 -1.29
CA GLN A 40 -16.37 -3.96 -2.66
C GLN A 40 -15.98 -5.12 -3.59
N TYR A 41 -16.87 -5.49 -4.52
CA TYR A 41 -16.60 -6.49 -5.54
C TYR A 41 -16.09 -7.84 -4.98
N PRO A 42 -16.84 -8.49 -4.06
CA PRO A 42 -16.36 -9.68 -3.35
C PRO A 42 -16.07 -10.87 -4.27
N ASN A 43 -16.78 -11.02 -5.39
CA ASN A 43 -16.53 -12.10 -6.35
C ASN A 43 -15.21 -11.88 -7.11
N ALA A 44 -14.97 -10.67 -7.59
CA ALA A 44 -13.72 -10.32 -8.27
C ALA A 44 -12.54 -10.35 -7.29
N LEU A 45 -12.72 -9.84 -6.06
CA LEU A 45 -11.71 -9.89 -5.00
C LEU A 45 -11.31 -11.34 -4.65
N GLY A 46 -12.31 -12.21 -4.48
CA GLY A 46 -12.09 -13.64 -4.21
C GLY A 46 -11.38 -14.36 -5.35
N ALA A 47 -11.76 -14.06 -6.60
CA ALA A 47 -11.13 -14.66 -7.77
C ALA A 47 -9.67 -14.18 -7.95
N ALA A 48 -9.39 -12.90 -7.68
CA ALA A 48 -8.03 -12.36 -7.70
C ALA A 48 -7.15 -13.03 -6.64
N LEU A 49 -7.68 -13.20 -5.42
CA LEU A 49 -7.00 -13.89 -4.33
C LEU A 49 -6.70 -15.34 -4.71
N ASP A 50 -7.68 -16.06 -5.23
CA ASP A 50 -7.53 -17.46 -5.63
C ASP A 50 -6.50 -17.65 -6.75
N GLU A 51 -6.51 -16.80 -7.77
CA GLU A 51 -5.55 -16.85 -8.86
C GLU A 51 -4.13 -16.50 -8.40
N ALA A 52 -3.99 -15.46 -7.55
CA ALA A 52 -2.70 -15.07 -7.00
C ALA A 52 -2.08 -16.21 -6.15
N LYS A 53 -2.89 -16.84 -5.29
CA LYS A 53 -2.44 -17.98 -4.47
C LYS A 53 -2.06 -19.18 -5.33
N ALA A 54 -2.83 -19.49 -6.37
CA ALA A 54 -2.50 -20.58 -7.31
C ALA A 54 -1.16 -20.35 -8.04
N ARG A 55 -0.71 -19.09 -8.13
CA ARG A 55 0.58 -18.69 -8.72
C ARG A 55 1.69 -18.46 -7.69
N GLY A 56 1.45 -18.80 -6.42
CA GLY A 56 2.43 -18.64 -5.34
C GLY A 56 2.68 -17.19 -4.92
N MET A 57 1.81 -16.27 -5.31
CA MET A 57 1.92 -14.86 -4.89
C MET A 57 1.39 -14.67 -3.47
N ARG A 58 1.98 -13.69 -2.76
CA ARG A 58 1.37 -13.11 -1.56
C ARG A 58 0.34 -12.09 -1.97
N VAL A 59 -0.68 -11.91 -1.12
CA VAL A 59 -1.72 -10.90 -1.36
C VAL A 59 -1.91 -10.06 -0.11
N VAL A 60 -1.67 -8.76 -0.25
CA VAL A 60 -1.92 -7.75 0.77
C VAL A 60 -3.19 -7.00 0.40
N VAL A 61 -4.22 -7.14 1.21
CA VAL A 61 -5.45 -6.37 1.05
C VAL A 61 -5.30 -5.04 1.79
N TRP A 62 -5.86 -3.95 1.25
CA TRP A 62 -5.78 -2.65 1.91
C TRP A 62 -7.11 -1.88 1.89
N TYR A 63 -7.25 -0.95 2.84
CA TYR A 63 -8.39 -0.08 3.02
C TYR A 63 -7.96 1.33 3.46
N PRO A 64 -8.52 2.42 2.88
CA PRO A 64 -8.27 3.80 3.29
C PRO A 64 -9.30 4.25 4.33
N PRO A 65 -8.97 4.31 5.64
CA PRO A 65 -9.86 4.85 6.66
C PRO A 65 -9.99 6.37 6.52
N ALA A 66 -11.20 6.90 6.70
CA ALA A 66 -11.46 8.34 6.67
C ALA A 66 -11.49 8.99 8.07
N PHE A 67 -11.58 8.18 9.13
CA PHE A 67 -11.62 8.56 10.54
C PHE A 67 -12.85 9.35 10.99
N ASP A 68 -13.77 9.69 10.10
CA ASP A 68 -15.04 10.35 10.42
C ASP A 68 -16.09 9.41 11.04
N ASP A 69 -15.93 8.09 10.81
CA ASP A 69 -16.71 7.03 11.40
C ASP A 69 -15.80 5.85 11.78
N MET A 70 -15.32 5.84 13.02
CA MET A 70 -14.39 4.85 13.54
C MET A 70 -14.93 3.42 13.47
N GLU A 71 -16.21 3.22 13.77
CA GLU A 71 -16.82 1.89 13.77
C GLU A 71 -16.96 1.32 12.36
N ARG A 72 -17.30 2.16 11.39
CA ARG A 72 -17.30 1.80 9.97
C ARG A 72 -15.90 1.40 9.52
N ASP A 73 -14.89 2.21 9.82
CA ASP A 73 -13.53 1.98 9.36
C ASP A 73 -12.93 0.70 9.96
N LEU A 74 -13.16 0.45 11.25
CA LEU A 74 -12.74 -0.79 11.90
C LEU A 74 -13.52 -2.02 11.38
N ARG A 75 -14.83 -1.91 11.16
CA ARG A 75 -15.65 -3.00 10.63
C ARG A 75 -15.16 -3.42 9.23
N ARG A 76 -14.87 -2.45 8.35
CA ARG A 76 -14.34 -2.70 6.99
C ARG A 76 -12.96 -3.33 7.02
N SER A 77 -12.09 -2.84 7.87
CA SER A 77 -10.75 -3.41 8.04
C SER A 77 -10.82 -4.87 8.51
N ARG A 78 -11.69 -5.17 9.47
CA ARG A 78 -11.91 -6.54 9.95
C ARG A 78 -12.52 -7.42 8.87
N ALA A 79 -13.52 -6.92 8.12
CA ALA A 79 -14.11 -7.65 6.99
C ALA A 79 -13.05 -8.02 5.94
N ALA A 80 -12.08 -7.13 5.68
CA ALA A 80 -10.96 -7.42 4.78
C ALA A 80 -9.99 -8.46 5.36
N ILE A 81 -9.62 -8.33 6.65
CA ILE A 81 -8.73 -9.27 7.33
C ILE A 81 -9.35 -10.68 7.39
N ASP A 82 -10.66 -10.76 7.66
CA ASP A 82 -11.38 -12.03 7.83
C ASP A 82 -11.90 -12.62 6.52
N PHE A 83 -11.75 -11.90 5.41
CA PHE A 83 -12.23 -12.33 4.11
C PHE A 83 -11.64 -13.69 3.72
N THR A 84 -12.52 -14.56 3.24
CA THR A 84 -12.15 -15.87 2.71
C THR A 84 -12.72 -16.01 1.31
N SER A 85 -11.86 -16.38 0.35
CA SER A 85 -12.26 -16.59 -1.03
C SER A 85 -13.11 -17.85 -1.22
N PRO A 86 -13.76 -18.06 -2.37
CA PRO A 86 -14.51 -19.29 -2.67
C PRO A 86 -13.69 -20.59 -2.53
N LYS A 87 -12.36 -20.53 -2.73
CA LYS A 87 -11.47 -21.68 -2.55
C LYS A 87 -10.85 -21.79 -1.14
N GLY A 88 -11.31 -20.97 -0.19
CA GLY A 88 -10.82 -21.00 1.17
C GLY A 88 -9.49 -20.26 1.41
N ASN A 89 -8.99 -19.49 0.42
CA ASN A 89 -7.78 -18.69 0.60
C ASN A 89 -8.06 -17.44 1.44
N ARG A 90 -7.03 -16.99 2.18
CA ARG A 90 -7.02 -15.76 2.97
C ARG A 90 -5.89 -14.84 2.51
N PHE A 91 -6.00 -13.55 2.79
CA PHE A 91 -4.93 -12.59 2.57
C PHE A 91 -3.74 -12.84 3.51
N ASP A 92 -2.53 -12.53 3.06
CA ASP A 92 -1.30 -12.68 3.85
C ASP A 92 -1.08 -11.52 4.81
N ALA A 93 -1.59 -10.35 4.48
CA ALA A 93 -1.48 -9.14 5.30
C ALA A 93 -2.59 -8.15 4.96
N PHE A 94 -2.80 -7.20 5.88
CA PHE A 94 -3.69 -6.06 5.70
C PHE A 94 -2.90 -4.75 5.76
N GLY A 95 -3.19 -3.82 4.84
CA GLY A 95 -2.66 -2.47 4.80
C GLY A 95 -3.72 -1.43 5.19
N ALA A 96 -3.45 -0.63 6.23
CA ALA A 96 -4.23 0.56 6.53
C ALA A 96 -3.63 1.75 5.78
N ASP A 97 -4.37 2.36 4.85
CA ASP A 97 -3.91 3.50 4.05
C ASP A 97 -4.25 4.82 4.74
N ILE A 98 -3.31 5.28 5.57
CA ILE A 98 -3.47 6.43 6.46
C ILE A 98 -2.97 7.70 5.76
N GLU A 99 -3.82 8.29 4.95
CA GLU A 99 -3.49 9.54 4.23
C GLU A 99 -4.66 10.52 4.10
N TYR A 100 -5.90 10.06 4.33
CA TYR A 100 -7.08 10.85 4.07
C TYR A 100 -7.27 11.95 5.10
N THR A 101 -7.40 13.20 4.63
CA THR A 101 -7.44 14.39 5.50
C THR A 101 -8.82 15.07 5.58
N GLU A 102 -9.71 14.75 4.63
CA GLU A 102 -11.02 15.43 4.53
C GLU A 102 -12.07 14.90 5.52
N GLY A 103 -11.95 13.63 5.96
CA GLY A 103 -12.87 13.02 6.90
C GLY A 103 -12.88 13.71 8.26
N VAL A 104 -11.68 14.08 8.75
CA VAL A 104 -11.48 14.85 9.99
C VAL A 104 -10.53 16.01 9.68
N PRO A 105 -11.06 17.21 9.36
CA PRO A 105 -10.23 18.36 8.97
C PRO A 105 -9.30 18.87 10.06
N ASP A 106 -9.73 18.81 11.33
CA ASP A 106 -8.89 19.21 12.46
C ASP A 106 -7.71 18.27 12.63
N HIS A 107 -6.48 18.82 12.62
CA HIS A 107 -5.24 18.04 12.63
C HIS A 107 -5.06 17.25 13.92
N ALA A 108 -5.36 17.83 15.07
CA ALA A 108 -5.17 17.16 16.36
C ALA A 108 -6.17 16.01 16.54
N GLN A 109 -7.44 16.24 16.17
CA GLN A 109 -8.47 15.20 16.19
C GLN A 109 -8.16 14.07 15.21
N ARG A 110 -7.72 14.38 13.99
CA ARG A 110 -7.32 13.39 12.99
C ARG A 110 -6.13 12.55 13.45
N THR A 111 -5.11 13.18 14.06
CA THR A 111 -3.96 12.48 14.63
C THR A 111 -4.41 11.53 15.75
N ALA A 112 -5.25 12.00 16.68
CA ALA A 112 -5.80 11.16 17.73
C ALA A 112 -6.64 9.99 17.17
N ALA A 113 -7.47 10.25 16.15
CA ALA A 113 -8.28 9.23 15.49
C ALA A 113 -7.42 8.18 14.77
N ALA A 114 -6.34 8.58 14.08
CA ALA A 114 -5.43 7.65 13.41
C ALA A 114 -4.71 6.74 14.41
N ILE A 115 -4.26 7.26 15.55
CA ILE A 115 -3.63 6.48 16.62
C ILE A 115 -4.66 5.51 17.23
N GLU A 116 -5.85 5.98 17.57
CA GLU A 116 -6.91 5.16 18.16
C GLU A 116 -7.40 4.06 17.21
N TYR A 117 -7.58 4.38 15.93
CA TYR A 117 -7.88 3.39 14.89
C TYR A 117 -6.80 2.30 14.85
N SER A 118 -5.52 2.68 14.81
CA SER A 118 -4.40 1.76 14.75
C SER A 118 -4.35 0.82 15.96
N ARG A 119 -4.56 1.39 17.15
CA ARG A 119 -4.62 0.63 18.41
C ARG A 119 -5.77 -0.40 18.40
N ARG A 120 -6.99 0.04 18.09
CA ARG A 120 -8.19 -0.82 18.05
C ARG A 120 -8.12 -1.85 16.93
N LEU A 121 -7.51 -1.52 15.79
CA LEU A 121 -7.26 -2.47 14.71
C LEU A 121 -6.38 -3.62 15.19
N ARG A 122 -5.25 -3.31 15.84
CA ARG A 122 -4.33 -4.33 16.39
C ARG A 122 -5.00 -5.15 17.48
N GLU A 123 -5.73 -4.54 18.39
CA GLU A 123 -6.47 -5.26 19.44
C GLU A 123 -7.52 -6.22 18.87
N GLY A 124 -8.20 -5.81 17.80
CA GLY A 124 -9.20 -6.64 17.13
C GLY A 124 -8.66 -7.72 16.20
N ALA A 125 -7.37 -7.65 15.85
CA ALA A 125 -6.68 -8.59 14.95
C ALA A 125 -5.23 -8.83 15.42
N PRO A 126 -5.03 -9.42 16.62
CA PRO A 126 -3.71 -9.51 17.27
C PRO A 126 -2.71 -10.33 16.46
N ASP A 127 -3.17 -11.35 15.74
CA ASP A 127 -2.33 -12.28 14.98
C ASP A 127 -2.19 -11.91 13.50
N ALA A 128 -2.87 -10.85 13.03
CA ALA A 128 -2.79 -10.42 11.65
C ALA A 128 -1.47 -9.68 11.37
N VAL A 129 -0.91 -9.90 10.18
CA VAL A 129 0.19 -9.05 9.68
C VAL A 129 -0.41 -7.73 9.21
N LEU A 130 -0.07 -6.66 9.90
CA LEU A 130 -0.59 -5.31 9.64
C LEU A 130 0.51 -4.39 9.11
N ALA A 131 0.23 -3.73 7.99
CA ALA A 131 1.08 -2.66 7.46
C ALA A 131 0.36 -1.31 7.51
N SER A 132 1.10 -0.22 7.70
CA SER A 132 0.59 1.13 7.56
C SER A 132 1.09 1.73 6.25
N ILE A 133 0.19 1.99 5.31
CA ILE A 133 0.46 2.79 4.11
C ILE A 133 0.37 4.25 4.54
N VAL A 134 1.40 5.05 4.28
CA VAL A 134 1.54 6.37 4.89
C VAL A 134 2.01 7.44 3.91
N ILE A 135 1.66 8.69 4.21
CA ILE A 135 2.28 9.85 3.59
C ILE A 135 3.79 9.77 3.81
N PRO A 136 4.63 9.90 2.78
CA PRO A 136 6.08 9.80 2.98
C PRO A 136 6.64 11.03 3.71
N PRO A 137 7.66 10.88 4.56
CA PRO A 137 8.26 11.99 5.32
C PRO A 137 8.66 13.18 4.45
N THR A 138 9.27 12.93 3.28
CA THR A 138 9.69 14.01 2.37
C THR A 138 8.52 14.82 1.79
N SER A 139 7.31 14.27 1.71
CA SER A 139 6.12 15.02 1.29
C SER A 139 5.65 15.97 2.37
N LEU A 140 5.77 15.60 3.64
CA LEU A 140 5.43 16.46 4.78
C LEU A 140 6.47 17.57 5.01
N GLU A 141 7.72 17.35 4.64
CA GLU A 141 8.74 18.42 4.64
C GLU A 141 8.38 19.55 3.67
N VAL A 142 7.86 19.21 2.50
CA VAL A 142 7.49 20.18 1.45
C VAL A 142 6.10 20.78 1.67
N ASN A 143 5.19 20.01 2.23
CA ASN A 143 3.83 20.45 2.59
C ASN A 143 3.52 20.08 4.04
N PRO A 144 4.12 20.75 5.02
CA PRO A 144 3.90 20.46 6.44
C PRO A 144 2.45 20.70 6.89
N GLY A 145 1.71 21.53 6.15
CA GLY A 145 0.30 21.80 6.42
C GLY A 145 -0.65 20.65 6.05
N ARG A 146 -0.21 19.67 5.25
CA ARG A 146 -1.06 18.51 4.89
C ARG A 146 -1.46 17.69 6.11
N TRP A 147 -0.50 17.38 6.98
CA TRP A 147 -0.74 16.71 8.25
C TRP A 147 0.37 17.06 9.26
N PRO A 148 0.26 18.20 9.95
CA PRO A 148 1.23 18.59 10.96
C PRO A 148 1.34 17.54 12.06
N GLY A 149 2.58 17.11 12.37
CA GLY A 149 2.81 16.10 13.41
C GLY A 149 2.22 14.73 13.05
N PHE A 150 2.36 14.27 11.80
CA PHE A 150 1.92 12.92 11.40
C PHE A 150 2.47 11.86 12.36
N PRO A 151 1.63 10.99 12.96
CA PRO A 151 1.98 10.20 14.14
C PRO A 151 2.72 8.88 13.82
N TYR A 152 3.85 8.95 13.10
CA TYR A 152 4.63 7.76 12.74
C TYR A 152 5.02 6.93 13.97
N ALA A 153 5.59 7.57 14.97
CA ALA A 153 6.12 6.89 16.16
C ALA A 153 5.00 6.32 17.05
N GLU A 154 3.91 7.08 17.18
CA GLU A 154 2.76 6.69 18.00
C GLU A 154 2.00 5.52 17.40
N MET A 155 1.96 5.42 16.07
CA MET A 155 1.34 4.29 15.35
C MET A 155 2.25 3.06 15.28
N ALA A 156 3.58 3.23 15.36
CA ALA A 156 4.54 2.15 15.15
C ALA A 156 4.30 0.89 15.99
N PRO A 157 3.85 0.94 17.27
CA PRO A 157 3.59 -0.25 18.06
C PRO A 157 2.50 -1.17 17.49
N PHE A 158 1.61 -0.64 16.65
CA PHE A 158 0.43 -1.35 16.16
C PHE A 158 0.63 -2.00 14.78
N TYR A 159 1.74 -1.71 14.09
CA TYR A 159 2.03 -2.23 12.75
C TYR A 159 3.34 -3.03 12.71
N ASP A 160 3.37 -4.01 11.81
CA ASP A 160 4.54 -4.86 11.56
C ASP A 160 5.49 -4.24 10.53
N ALA A 161 4.96 -3.43 9.60
CA ALA A 161 5.70 -2.74 8.57
C ALA A 161 5.06 -1.39 8.21
N PHE A 162 5.86 -0.49 7.61
CA PHE A 162 5.38 0.76 7.05
C PHE A 162 5.62 0.83 5.54
N MET A 163 4.67 1.46 4.83
CA MET A 163 4.67 1.53 3.37
C MET A 163 4.50 2.99 2.92
N PRO A 164 5.58 3.81 2.91
CA PRO A 164 5.49 5.19 2.46
C PRO A 164 5.23 5.26 0.94
N MET A 165 4.26 6.11 0.54
CA MET A 165 3.86 6.36 -0.85
C MET A 165 4.83 7.32 -1.53
N ASN A 166 5.98 6.82 -1.97
CA ASN A 166 7.04 7.60 -2.57
C ASN A 166 6.74 7.91 -4.05
N TYR A 167 5.68 8.66 -4.32
CA TYR A 167 5.32 9.08 -5.68
C TYR A 167 6.27 10.17 -6.20
N TRP A 168 7.57 9.82 -6.43
CA TRP A 168 8.59 10.78 -6.89
C TRP A 168 8.19 11.49 -8.17
N THR A 169 7.39 10.85 -9.04
CA THR A 169 6.89 11.39 -10.31
C THR A 169 6.07 12.67 -10.17
N THR A 170 5.57 12.96 -8.97
CA THR A 170 4.89 14.23 -8.64
C THR A 170 5.87 15.35 -8.28
N ARG A 171 7.16 15.03 -8.09
CA ARG A 171 8.23 15.93 -7.64
C ARG A 171 9.31 16.16 -8.69
N GLY A 172 9.61 15.15 -9.48
CA GLY A 172 10.55 15.18 -10.58
C GLY A 172 10.43 13.94 -11.44
N LYS A 173 10.85 14.05 -12.70
CA LYS A 173 10.75 12.96 -13.69
C LYS A 173 12.15 12.53 -14.17
N ASP A 174 13.05 12.33 -13.20
CA ASP A 174 14.42 11.90 -13.48
C ASP A 174 14.92 10.88 -12.44
N ALA A 175 15.98 10.16 -12.80
CA ALA A 175 16.55 9.09 -11.99
C ALA A 175 17.14 9.60 -10.66
N ASN A 176 17.67 10.83 -10.61
CA ASN A 176 18.22 11.39 -9.38
C ASN A 176 17.10 11.65 -8.37
N THR A 177 15.98 12.25 -8.81
CA THR A 177 14.80 12.45 -7.97
C THR A 177 14.25 11.12 -7.45
N ALA A 178 14.15 10.09 -8.32
CA ALA A 178 13.71 8.77 -7.92
C ALA A 178 14.64 8.14 -6.86
N ASN A 179 15.95 8.25 -7.07
CA ASN A 179 16.97 7.78 -6.12
C ASN A 179 16.86 8.47 -4.76
N ASP A 180 16.96 9.80 -4.76
CA ASP A 180 17.09 10.59 -3.53
C ASP A 180 15.83 10.51 -2.65
N LEU A 181 14.65 10.64 -3.25
CA LEU A 181 13.40 10.54 -2.49
C LEU A 181 13.17 9.12 -1.96
N THR A 182 13.55 8.09 -2.73
CA THR A 182 13.40 6.71 -2.28
C THR A 182 14.29 6.42 -1.08
N GLU A 183 15.59 6.74 -1.16
CA GLU A 183 16.53 6.50 -0.09
C GLU A 183 16.12 7.26 1.19
N ARG A 184 15.81 8.55 1.06
CA ARG A 184 15.37 9.39 2.18
C ARG A 184 14.08 8.87 2.83
N ASN A 185 13.07 8.51 2.05
CA ASN A 185 11.79 8.03 2.59
C ASN A 185 11.95 6.68 3.30
N VAL A 186 12.78 5.76 2.80
CA VAL A 186 13.05 4.49 3.49
C VAL A 186 13.80 4.74 4.79
N VAL A 187 14.91 5.50 4.77
CA VAL A 187 15.74 5.77 5.94
C VAL A 187 14.94 6.51 7.02
N GLU A 188 14.24 7.56 6.62
CA GLU A 188 13.50 8.40 7.56
C GLU A 188 12.29 7.67 8.17
N THR A 189 11.55 6.89 7.37
CA THR A 189 10.46 6.08 7.91
C THR A 189 10.97 5.04 8.91
N LYS A 190 12.11 4.38 8.62
CA LYS A 190 12.75 3.47 9.58
C LYS A 190 13.17 4.17 10.87
N ARG A 191 13.76 5.38 10.74
CA ARG A 191 14.18 6.18 11.90
C ARG A 191 12.99 6.56 12.78
N LEU A 192 11.87 6.97 12.17
CA LEU A 192 10.67 7.42 12.88
C LEU A 192 9.88 6.27 13.53
N THR A 193 9.91 5.10 12.93
CA THR A 193 9.04 3.99 13.36
C THR A 193 9.78 2.82 14.02
N GLY A 194 11.07 2.65 13.73
CA GLY A 194 11.82 1.46 14.11
C GLY A 194 11.37 0.18 13.40
N LYS A 195 10.54 0.29 12.34
CA LYS A 195 9.90 -0.85 11.67
C LYS A 195 10.48 -1.13 10.28
N PRO A 196 10.32 -2.36 9.77
CA PRO A 196 10.58 -2.66 8.36
C PRO A 196 9.78 -1.73 7.44
N VAL A 197 10.40 -1.36 6.30
CA VAL A 197 9.79 -0.49 5.31
C VAL A 197 9.69 -1.20 3.98
N HIS A 198 8.49 -1.24 3.39
CA HIS A 198 8.23 -1.57 1.99
C HIS A 198 7.89 -0.27 1.24
N ILE A 199 8.68 0.12 0.26
CA ILE A 199 8.51 1.41 -0.41
C ILE A 199 7.54 1.32 -1.60
N ILE A 200 6.51 2.17 -1.64
CA ILE A 200 5.64 2.31 -2.80
C ILE A 200 6.26 3.35 -3.72
N GLY A 201 6.55 2.97 -4.97
CA GLY A 201 7.26 3.80 -5.94
C GLY A 201 6.38 4.79 -6.70
N GLY A 202 6.93 5.33 -7.78
CA GLY A 202 6.25 6.33 -8.61
C GLY A 202 4.97 5.85 -9.28
N LEU A 203 4.22 6.80 -9.86
CA LEU A 203 3.06 6.51 -10.70
C LEU A 203 3.54 5.89 -12.01
N ALA A 204 3.14 4.65 -12.28
CA ALA A 204 3.71 3.82 -13.32
C ALA A 204 3.57 4.37 -14.75
N GLU A 205 2.56 5.19 -15.01
CA GLU A 205 2.37 5.84 -16.32
C GLU A 205 3.45 6.89 -16.67
N TYR A 206 4.14 7.42 -15.65
CA TYR A 206 5.13 8.51 -15.79
C TYR A 206 6.58 8.07 -15.57
N VAL A 207 6.84 6.79 -15.35
CA VAL A 207 8.19 6.28 -15.10
C VAL A 207 8.84 5.73 -16.36
N ASP A 208 10.16 5.78 -16.41
CA ASP A 208 11.00 5.08 -17.37
C ASP A 208 11.95 4.09 -16.68
N GLU A 209 12.70 3.32 -17.48
CA GLU A 209 13.66 2.32 -17.02
C GLU A 209 14.70 2.94 -16.07
N ALA A 210 15.28 4.09 -16.43
CA ALA A 210 16.33 4.74 -15.63
C ALA A 210 15.81 5.17 -14.24
N GLN A 211 14.59 5.71 -14.18
CA GLN A 211 13.96 6.09 -12.92
C GLN A 211 13.68 4.86 -12.06
N VAL A 212 13.15 3.77 -12.65
CA VAL A 212 12.82 2.55 -11.91
C VAL A 212 14.09 1.84 -11.45
N GLY A 213 15.13 1.76 -12.27
CA GLY A 213 16.43 1.23 -11.86
C GLY A 213 17.04 2.02 -10.69
N ALA A 214 16.97 3.36 -10.73
CA ALA A 214 17.43 4.22 -9.65
C ALA A 214 16.62 3.99 -8.36
N TYR A 215 15.30 3.89 -8.47
CA TYR A 215 14.38 3.58 -7.37
C TYR A 215 14.71 2.23 -6.71
N VAL A 216 14.83 1.16 -7.51
CA VAL A 216 15.12 -0.19 -7.00
C VAL A 216 16.47 -0.23 -6.29
N ASN A 217 17.51 0.37 -6.89
CA ASN A 217 18.84 0.43 -6.31
C ASN A 217 18.86 1.21 -4.99
N ALA A 218 18.19 2.37 -4.93
CA ALA A 218 18.08 3.17 -3.72
C ALA A 218 17.32 2.43 -2.60
N ALA A 219 16.18 1.81 -2.93
CA ALA A 219 15.38 1.04 -1.98
C ALA A 219 16.19 -0.11 -1.37
N ARG A 220 16.94 -0.86 -2.20
CA ARG A 220 17.80 -1.97 -1.74
C ARG A 220 18.94 -1.47 -0.84
N ARG A 221 19.65 -0.40 -1.23
CA ARG A 221 20.73 0.19 -0.40
C ARG A 221 20.20 0.67 0.95
N ALA A 222 19.02 1.30 0.97
CA ALA A 222 18.38 1.75 2.21
C ALA A 222 17.79 0.60 3.04
N GLY A 223 17.82 -0.63 2.53
CA GLY A 223 17.31 -1.83 3.21
C GLY A 223 15.79 -1.87 3.28
N SER A 224 15.09 -1.45 2.21
CA SER A 224 13.66 -1.74 2.05
C SER A 224 13.45 -3.25 1.94
N ILE A 225 12.35 -3.76 2.53
CA ILE A 225 11.99 -5.18 2.44
C ILE A 225 11.33 -5.56 1.11
N GLY A 226 11.10 -4.58 0.23
CA GLY A 226 10.51 -4.74 -1.09
C GLY A 226 10.04 -3.41 -1.64
N GLY A 227 9.50 -3.44 -2.85
CA GLY A 227 8.94 -2.28 -3.50
C GLY A 227 8.00 -2.64 -4.66
N GLY A 228 7.26 -1.67 -5.12
CA GLY A 228 6.37 -1.78 -6.27
C GLY A 228 5.98 -0.42 -6.80
N LEU A 229 5.30 -0.39 -7.94
CA LEU A 229 4.76 0.84 -8.53
C LEU A 229 3.24 0.89 -8.38
N TYR A 230 2.68 2.05 -8.40
CA TYR A 230 1.25 2.30 -8.50
C TYR A 230 0.95 2.81 -9.92
N ASP A 231 0.23 2.06 -10.78
CA ASP A 231 -0.33 0.75 -10.58
C ASP A 231 -0.03 -0.20 -11.78
N TYR A 232 -0.54 -1.44 -11.71
CA TYR A 232 -0.35 -2.43 -12.78
C TYR A 232 -0.95 -2.01 -14.11
N ALA A 233 -2.19 -1.48 -14.11
CA ALA A 233 -2.91 -1.13 -15.33
C ALA A 233 -2.17 -0.07 -16.17
N SER A 234 -1.41 0.80 -15.53
CA SER A 234 -0.59 1.84 -16.14
C SER A 234 0.86 1.43 -16.42
N THR A 235 1.32 0.27 -15.90
CA THR A 235 2.69 -0.25 -16.15
C THR A 235 2.76 -0.99 -17.48
N LYS A 236 2.90 -0.24 -18.58
CA LYS A 236 2.82 -0.78 -19.95
C LYS A 236 4.17 -1.09 -20.59
N ARG A 237 5.28 -0.68 -19.96
CA ARG A 237 6.63 -0.78 -20.53
C ARG A 237 7.33 -2.04 -20.03
N PRO A 238 7.74 -2.99 -20.91
CA PRO A 238 8.41 -4.22 -20.52
C PRO A 238 9.69 -3.99 -19.70
N GLU A 239 10.50 -3.00 -20.08
CA GLU A 239 11.77 -2.64 -19.42
C GLU A 239 11.59 -2.24 -17.96
N VAL A 240 10.46 -1.64 -17.61
CA VAL A 240 10.11 -1.30 -16.21
C VAL A 240 9.95 -2.56 -15.36
N TRP A 241 9.37 -3.62 -15.92
CA TRP A 241 9.22 -4.90 -15.24
C TRP A 241 10.56 -5.60 -15.01
N ASP A 242 11.51 -5.46 -15.97
CA ASP A 242 12.83 -6.05 -15.84
C ASP A 242 13.58 -5.42 -14.65
N GLU A 243 13.52 -4.12 -14.49
CA GLU A 243 14.09 -3.41 -13.33
C GLU A 243 13.42 -3.83 -12.01
N LEU A 244 12.08 -3.92 -11.97
CA LEU A 244 11.36 -4.31 -10.76
C LEU A 244 11.69 -5.73 -10.29
N ARG A 245 12.05 -6.66 -11.20
CA ARG A 245 12.48 -8.02 -10.83
C ARG A 245 13.70 -8.05 -9.92
N ALA A 246 14.53 -7.01 -9.91
CA ALA A 246 15.68 -6.93 -9.03
C ALA A 246 15.30 -6.85 -7.53
N PHE A 247 14.04 -6.58 -7.16
CA PHE A 247 13.56 -6.77 -5.79
C PHE A 247 13.47 -8.26 -5.39
N ASN A 248 13.51 -9.18 -6.35
CA ASN A 248 13.36 -10.61 -6.12
C ASN A 248 14.68 -11.35 -5.84
N GLY A 249 15.82 -10.68 -6.00
CA GLY A 249 17.17 -11.23 -5.87
C GLY A 249 17.85 -10.94 -4.56
#